data_348054cd893446e4d3849c8f29378301
#
_entry.id   348054cd893446e4d3849c8f29378301
#
_cell.length_a   1.000
_cell.length_b   1.000
_cell.length_c   1.000
_cell.angle_alpha   90.00
_cell.angle_beta   90.00
_cell.angle_gamma   90.00
#
_symmetry.space_group_name_H-M   'P 1'
#
loop_
_entity.id
_entity.type
_entity.pdbx_description
1 polymer ?
#
loop_
_entity_poly.entity_id
_entity_poly.type
_entity_poly.pdbx_seq_one_letter_code
_entity_poly.pdbx_strand_id
1 'polypeptide(L)'
;MPDTNSFGMHFDADMFRIKVSAFIIWAGIFCSGAAKVQAQGRLLGADLSYVNEMEDCGVTYLENHEARDLYDLLEDHGCALARFRLWHTPSWYDQLNQGKRYSDLPDVMRSIKRAREHHMQVLLDFQLSDFWADPSRQWAPSAWSSVIANQAILEDSLYEYVRRTLLDLHTAGLLPEMVQIGNETNRDILMAPGVDAPWELNWSRNAPLFNTAIDAVRQVSSETGSPIRIALHIAGPQNVEWYMDGFIEHGVTDFDVIGMSYYWPYHQPVTIGETGKIIGRLRQRYPDKEVMVLETGCIWTTASSDQAVNVLNEIEPGYGPPDPQNQAKWLIELTKEVFRQGGSGVIYWEPGWVSSGCRTYWGQGSHYENAAFFDFDHNLLAEGGIRWLEYDFTTAISPVPVREEGFQITFLSHECIFKSEVEHFGAGYSYQLIDVLGRIVQSGSMHSLDGTDHQRTLPITDQLSGWVTCILLRQNRVVAVNSHWAGL
;
A
#
# COMPACT_ATOMS: atom_id res chain seq x y z
N MET A 1 -58.47 -60.99 -19.69
CA MET A 1 -59.34 -61.96 -18.92
C MET A 1 -58.88 -61.92 -17.50
N PRO A 2 -59.81 -62.09 -16.67
CA PRO A 2 -60.55 -61.06 -15.89
C PRO A 2 -60.13 -61.19 -14.41
N ASP A 3 -60.60 -60.61 -13.43
CA ASP A 3 -61.84 -60.09 -12.93
C ASP A 3 -61.57 -59.42 -11.57
N THR A 4 -62.09 -58.35 -11.30
CA THR A 4 -63.35 -57.99 -10.65
C THR A 4 -63.34 -57.96 -9.13
N ASN A 5 -63.86 -56.82 -8.69
CA ASN A 5 -64.76 -56.61 -7.52
C ASN A 5 -64.16 -56.59 -6.10
N SER A 6 -64.66 -55.86 -5.18
CA SER A 6 -65.74 -54.84 -5.07
C SER A 6 -65.80 -54.34 -3.62
N PHE A 7 -66.35 -53.19 -3.48
CA PHE A 7 -67.22 -52.72 -2.40
C PHE A 7 -66.82 -52.75 -0.91
N GLY A 8 -67.04 -51.65 -0.30
CA GLY A 8 -67.33 -51.54 1.10
C GLY A 8 -67.21 -50.12 1.63
N MET A 9 -68.31 -49.36 1.48
CA MET A 9 -68.55 -48.09 2.28
C MET A 9 -68.70 -48.42 3.75
N HIS A 10 -68.24 -47.62 4.60
CA HIS A 10 -69.03 -47.16 5.75
C HIS A 10 -68.54 -45.80 6.26
N PHE A 11 -69.55 -44.95 6.47
CA PHE A 11 -69.51 -43.63 7.15
C PHE A 11 -69.27 -43.82 8.63
N ASP A 12 -68.56 -42.87 9.27
CA ASP A 12 -69.12 -41.98 10.34
C ASP A 12 -68.04 -41.04 10.87
N ALA A 13 -68.34 -39.87 10.82
CA ALA A 13 -68.67 -38.75 11.73
C ALA A 13 -67.59 -38.29 12.74
N ASP A 14 -67.36 -36.98 12.62
CA ASP A 14 -67.08 -36.05 13.69
C ASP A 14 -65.73 -36.11 14.45
N MET A 15 -64.84 -35.16 14.16
CA MET A 15 -64.59 -34.08 15.14
C MET A 15 -63.72 -32.94 14.58
N PHE A 16 -64.17 -31.75 14.76
CA PHE A 16 -63.52 -30.49 14.55
C PHE A 16 -62.08 -30.47 15.13
N ARG A 17 -61.10 -30.25 14.28
CA ARG A 17 -59.81 -29.66 14.70
C ARG A 17 -59.37 -28.62 13.68
N ILE A 18 -59.36 -27.38 14.15
CA ILE A 18 -58.85 -26.19 13.48
C ILE A 18 -57.38 -26.42 13.09
N LYS A 19 -57.11 -26.47 11.81
CA LYS A 19 -55.73 -26.35 11.32
C LYS A 19 -55.42 -24.89 11.07
N VAL A 20 -54.57 -24.34 11.93
CA VAL A 20 -53.90 -23.05 11.73
C VAL A 20 -52.94 -23.26 10.59
N SER A 21 -53.21 -22.70 9.41
CA SER A 21 -52.29 -22.62 8.29
C SER A 21 -51.25 -21.58 8.60
N ALA A 22 -50.02 -22.00 8.88
CA ALA A 22 -48.86 -21.11 8.95
C ALA A 22 -48.51 -20.61 7.54
N PHE A 23 -48.88 -19.38 7.27
CA PHE A 23 -48.34 -18.63 6.11
C PHE A 23 -46.88 -18.34 6.42
N ILE A 24 -45.97 -19.05 5.77
CA ILE A 24 -44.55 -18.70 5.70
C ILE A 24 -44.42 -17.52 4.73
N ILE A 25 -44.38 -16.32 5.29
CA ILE A 25 -43.97 -15.13 4.56
C ILE A 25 -42.46 -15.27 4.29
N TRP A 26 -42.12 -15.53 3.06
CA TRP A 26 -40.75 -15.37 2.55
C TRP A 26 -40.42 -13.88 2.52
N ALA A 27 -39.89 -13.35 3.63
CA ALA A 27 -39.24 -12.04 3.62
C ALA A 27 -37.90 -12.21 2.91
N GLY A 28 -37.87 -11.85 1.64
CA GLY A 28 -36.64 -11.67 0.89
C GLY A 28 -35.78 -10.64 1.60
N ILE A 29 -34.72 -11.10 2.27
CA ILE A 29 -33.66 -10.23 2.76
C ILE A 29 -32.93 -9.73 1.52
N PHE A 30 -33.28 -8.54 1.05
CA PHE A 30 -32.40 -7.73 0.24
C PHE A 30 -31.19 -7.40 1.12
N CYS A 31 -30.15 -8.21 1.09
CA CYS A 31 -28.82 -7.78 1.45
C CYS A 31 -28.41 -6.71 0.43
N SER A 32 -28.78 -5.46 0.71
CA SER A 32 -28.06 -4.34 0.18
C SER A 32 -26.64 -4.50 0.71
N GLY A 33 -25.75 -4.97 -0.15
CA GLY A 33 -24.31 -4.93 0.08
C GLY A 33 -23.90 -3.48 0.28
N ALA A 34 -23.98 -3.00 1.51
CA ALA A 34 -23.15 -1.89 1.90
C ALA A 34 -21.72 -2.40 1.70
N ALA A 35 -21.06 -1.94 0.63
CA ALA A 35 -19.64 -2.05 0.49
C ALA A 35 -19.09 -1.55 1.83
N LYS A 36 -18.56 -2.48 2.63
CA LYS A 36 -17.72 -2.12 3.75
C LYS A 36 -16.58 -1.35 3.11
N VAL A 37 -16.57 -0.04 3.24
CA VAL A 37 -15.34 0.73 3.18
C VAL A 37 -14.53 0.16 4.33
N GLN A 38 -13.75 -0.84 4.01
CA GLN A 38 -12.76 -1.39 4.92
C GLN A 38 -11.87 -0.20 5.21
N ALA A 39 -11.79 0.23 6.46
CA ALA A 39 -10.79 1.20 6.88
C ALA A 39 -9.47 0.60 6.41
N GLN A 40 -8.87 1.22 5.37
CA GLN A 40 -7.66 0.71 4.77
C GLN A 40 -6.61 0.67 5.85
N GLY A 41 -6.20 -0.54 6.26
CA GLY A 41 -5.22 -0.74 7.31
C GLY A 41 -3.91 -0.06 6.89
N ARG A 42 -3.28 0.61 7.83
CA ARG A 42 -1.94 1.15 7.67
C ARG A 42 -0.99 0.00 7.38
N LEU A 43 -0.23 0.08 6.29
CA LEU A 43 0.63 -1.01 5.84
C LEU A 43 2.10 -0.67 6.13
N LEU A 44 2.76 -1.58 6.84
CA LEU A 44 4.21 -1.62 6.94
C LEU A 44 4.69 -2.78 6.07
N GLY A 45 5.63 -2.51 5.18
CA GLY A 45 6.10 -3.50 4.23
C GLY A 45 7.61 -3.49 4.03
N ALA A 46 8.08 -4.53 3.37
CA ALA A 46 9.48 -4.67 2.97
C ALA A 46 9.58 -5.11 1.51
N ASP A 47 10.55 -4.56 0.77
CA ASP A 47 10.98 -5.14 -0.50
C ASP A 47 11.89 -6.34 -0.18
N LEU A 48 11.55 -7.50 -0.72
CA LEU A 48 12.23 -8.77 -0.42
C LEU A 48 12.75 -9.44 -1.70
N SER A 49 13.02 -8.64 -2.72
CA SER A 49 13.39 -9.14 -4.04
C SER A 49 14.76 -9.84 -4.06
N TYR A 50 15.68 -9.47 -3.16
CA TYR A 50 17.01 -10.10 -3.09
C TYR A 50 17.05 -11.37 -2.23
N VAL A 51 16.03 -11.70 -1.45
CA VAL A 51 16.11 -12.76 -0.42
C VAL A 51 16.50 -14.11 -1.02
N ASN A 52 15.86 -14.51 -2.14
CA ASN A 52 16.18 -15.78 -2.79
C ASN A 52 17.65 -15.84 -3.27
N GLU A 53 18.17 -14.72 -3.78
CA GLU A 53 19.57 -14.63 -4.25
C GLU A 53 20.53 -14.72 -3.06
N MET A 54 20.25 -14.03 -1.97
CA MET A 54 21.07 -14.07 -0.76
C MET A 54 21.17 -15.49 -0.19
N GLU A 55 20.04 -16.16 -0.01
CA GLU A 55 19.99 -17.52 0.49
C GLU A 55 20.71 -18.52 -0.44
N ASP A 56 20.52 -18.39 -1.75
CA ASP A 56 21.21 -19.23 -2.74
C ASP A 56 22.73 -18.99 -2.76
N CYS A 57 23.19 -17.83 -2.34
CA CYS A 57 24.62 -17.53 -2.11
C CYS A 57 25.12 -17.96 -0.73
N GLY A 58 24.29 -18.61 0.08
CA GLY A 58 24.68 -19.16 1.36
C GLY A 58 24.47 -18.22 2.55
N VAL A 59 23.76 -17.12 2.38
CA VAL A 59 23.35 -16.27 3.51
C VAL A 59 22.39 -17.04 4.41
N THR A 60 22.60 -16.94 5.69
CA THR A 60 21.69 -17.41 6.73
C THR A 60 21.39 -16.24 7.65
N TYR A 61 20.12 -15.86 7.74
CA TYR A 61 19.68 -14.81 8.66
C TYR A 61 19.60 -15.37 10.07
N LEU A 62 20.05 -14.59 11.04
CA LEU A 62 20.13 -14.99 12.45
C LEU A 62 19.31 -14.03 13.32
N GLU A 63 18.56 -14.57 14.26
CA GLU A 63 17.98 -13.83 15.37
C GLU A 63 18.46 -14.46 16.67
N ASN A 64 19.05 -13.66 17.56
CA ASN A 64 19.70 -14.16 18.78
C ASN A 64 20.72 -15.28 18.51
N HIS A 65 21.45 -15.20 17.39
CA HIS A 65 22.40 -16.19 16.89
C HIS A 65 21.79 -17.55 16.47
N GLU A 66 20.48 -17.64 16.34
CA GLU A 66 19.75 -18.79 15.80
C GLU A 66 19.27 -18.52 14.39
N ALA A 67 19.38 -19.52 13.50
CA ALA A 67 18.95 -19.37 12.11
C ALA A 67 17.43 -19.22 12.01
N ARG A 68 16.98 -18.23 11.25
CA ARG A 68 15.56 -17.95 10.98
C ARG A 68 15.30 -17.81 9.49
N ASP A 69 14.13 -18.21 9.04
CA ASP A 69 13.60 -17.78 7.75
C ASP A 69 13.30 -16.27 7.81
N LEU A 70 13.71 -15.50 6.78
CA LEU A 70 13.52 -14.05 6.82
C LEU A 70 12.06 -13.64 6.76
N TYR A 71 11.21 -14.37 6.02
CA TYR A 71 9.78 -14.06 5.93
C TYR A 71 9.09 -14.30 7.27
N ASP A 72 9.40 -15.44 7.92
CA ASP A 72 8.93 -15.79 9.25
C ASP A 72 9.34 -14.72 10.30
N LEU A 73 10.61 -14.32 10.28
CA LEU A 73 11.14 -13.27 11.15
C LEU A 73 10.39 -11.93 10.95
N LEU A 74 10.22 -11.50 9.70
CA LEU A 74 9.57 -10.23 9.42
C LEU A 74 8.06 -10.25 9.74
N GLU A 75 7.37 -11.39 9.55
CA GLU A 75 5.98 -11.58 9.97
C GLU A 75 5.85 -11.44 11.49
N ASP A 76 6.69 -12.13 12.25
CA ASP A 76 6.70 -12.08 13.72
C ASP A 76 6.87 -10.65 14.26
N HIS A 77 7.63 -9.82 13.56
CA HIS A 77 7.83 -8.41 13.90
C HIS A 77 6.78 -7.45 13.32
N GLY A 78 5.80 -7.93 12.53
CA GLY A 78 4.67 -7.12 12.08
C GLY A 78 4.72 -6.62 10.65
N CYS A 79 5.61 -7.15 9.78
CA CYS A 79 5.60 -6.86 8.35
C CYS A 79 4.33 -7.44 7.70
N ALA A 80 3.51 -6.58 7.12
CA ALA A 80 2.22 -6.97 6.55
C ALA A 80 2.19 -7.03 5.02
N LEU A 81 3.22 -6.51 4.35
CA LEU A 81 3.29 -6.42 2.90
C LEU A 81 4.71 -6.70 2.41
N ALA A 82 4.83 -7.58 1.42
CA ALA A 82 6.05 -7.82 0.68
C ALA A 82 5.98 -7.18 -0.72
N ARG A 83 6.95 -6.37 -1.08
CA ARG A 83 7.13 -5.83 -2.43
C ARG A 83 8.14 -6.70 -3.18
N PHE A 84 7.87 -7.00 -4.44
CA PHE A 84 8.75 -7.74 -5.34
C PHE A 84 8.88 -7.03 -6.67
N ARG A 85 10.11 -6.71 -7.09
CA ARG A 85 10.38 -6.25 -8.44
C ARG A 85 10.30 -7.40 -9.42
N LEU A 86 9.80 -7.11 -10.61
CA LEU A 86 9.74 -8.03 -11.72
C LEU A 86 10.44 -7.45 -12.95
N TRP A 87 11.51 -8.09 -13.39
CA TRP A 87 12.14 -7.86 -14.68
C TRP A 87 11.58 -8.80 -15.73
N HIS A 88 11.53 -8.33 -16.99
CA HIS A 88 10.96 -9.11 -18.08
C HIS A 88 11.85 -10.31 -18.43
N THR A 89 13.11 -10.07 -18.76
CA THR A 89 14.08 -11.12 -19.15
C THR A 89 15.49 -10.71 -18.73
N PRO A 90 15.85 -10.83 -17.44
CA PRO A 90 17.13 -10.34 -16.91
C PRO A 90 18.31 -11.24 -17.34
N SER A 91 18.58 -11.30 -18.64
CA SER A 91 19.62 -12.16 -19.24
C SER A 91 21.06 -11.82 -18.83
N TRP A 92 21.26 -10.67 -18.22
CA TRP A 92 22.56 -10.29 -17.65
C TRP A 92 22.98 -11.20 -16.47
N TYR A 93 22.04 -11.87 -15.81
CA TYR A 93 22.34 -12.90 -14.82
C TYR A 93 22.95 -14.17 -15.42
N ASP A 94 22.78 -14.44 -16.72
CA ASP A 94 23.28 -15.67 -17.37
C ASP A 94 24.80 -15.82 -17.24
N GLN A 95 25.51 -14.70 -17.04
CA GLN A 95 26.95 -14.67 -16.82
C GLN A 95 27.36 -14.57 -15.35
N LEU A 96 26.37 -14.49 -14.46
CA LEU A 96 26.54 -14.40 -13.02
C LEU A 96 25.86 -15.60 -12.33
N ASN A 97 26.22 -15.87 -11.09
CA ASN A 97 25.52 -16.81 -10.21
C ASN A 97 25.18 -18.16 -10.89
N GLN A 98 26.09 -18.67 -11.72
CA GLN A 98 25.94 -19.93 -12.48
C GLN A 98 24.77 -19.92 -13.48
N GLY A 99 24.37 -18.73 -13.96
CA GLY A 99 23.26 -18.55 -14.90
C GLY A 99 21.88 -18.60 -14.26
N LYS A 100 21.78 -18.58 -12.94
CA LYS A 100 20.51 -18.45 -12.25
C LYS A 100 20.02 -17.01 -12.31
N ARG A 101 18.81 -16.82 -12.79
CA ARG A 101 18.15 -15.52 -12.87
C ARG A 101 17.32 -15.28 -11.62
N TYR A 102 17.28 -14.03 -11.16
CA TYR A 102 16.44 -13.56 -10.07
C TYR A 102 15.59 -12.39 -10.54
N SER A 103 14.51 -12.15 -9.82
CA SER A 103 13.48 -11.15 -10.18
C SER A 103 12.87 -11.36 -11.58
N ASP A 104 13.02 -12.53 -12.20
CA ASP A 104 12.19 -12.97 -13.32
C ASP A 104 10.88 -13.60 -12.79
N LEU A 105 9.94 -13.91 -13.68
CA LEU A 105 8.65 -14.44 -13.23
C LEU A 105 8.76 -15.73 -12.40
N PRO A 106 9.59 -16.75 -12.75
CA PRO A 106 9.76 -17.92 -11.91
C PRO A 106 10.29 -17.63 -10.51
N ASP A 107 11.24 -16.74 -10.38
CA ASP A 107 11.79 -16.35 -9.07
C ASP A 107 10.79 -15.53 -8.26
N VAL A 108 10.09 -14.58 -8.88
CA VAL A 108 9.02 -13.80 -8.25
C VAL A 108 7.88 -14.69 -7.77
N MET A 109 7.50 -15.72 -8.54
CA MET A 109 6.50 -16.72 -8.10
C MET A 109 6.95 -17.46 -6.83
N ARG A 110 8.25 -17.82 -6.73
CA ARG A 110 8.85 -18.41 -5.53
C ARG A 110 8.72 -17.45 -4.35
N SER A 111 9.04 -16.18 -4.55
CA SER A 111 8.97 -15.15 -3.52
C SER A 111 7.54 -14.87 -3.05
N ILE A 112 6.59 -14.72 -3.97
CA ILE A 112 5.17 -14.50 -3.65
C ILE A 112 4.61 -15.67 -2.85
N LYS A 113 4.95 -16.91 -3.24
CA LYS A 113 4.52 -18.10 -2.49
C LYS A 113 4.97 -18.04 -1.03
N ARG A 114 6.23 -17.71 -0.78
CA ARG A 114 6.77 -17.56 0.58
C ARG A 114 6.05 -16.45 1.35
N ALA A 115 5.86 -15.27 0.73
CA ALA A 115 5.11 -14.18 1.36
C ALA A 115 3.69 -14.59 1.77
N ARG A 116 3.01 -15.40 0.93
CA ARG A 116 1.68 -15.94 1.23
C ARG A 116 1.69 -16.94 2.40
N GLU A 117 2.71 -17.78 2.49
CA GLU A 117 2.89 -18.73 3.59
C GLU A 117 3.06 -17.98 4.92
N HIS A 118 3.53 -16.74 4.87
CA HIS A 118 3.72 -15.83 6.00
C HIS A 118 2.68 -14.68 6.04
N HIS A 119 1.48 -14.89 5.50
CA HIS A 119 0.31 -14.00 5.58
C HIS A 119 0.53 -12.56 5.10
N MET A 120 1.60 -12.29 4.34
CA MET A 120 1.87 -10.97 3.79
C MET A 120 1.02 -10.70 2.55
N GLN A 121 0.50 -9.47 2.42
CA GLN A 121 0.02 -8.96 1.15
C GLN A 121 1.20 -8.79 0.18
N VAL A 122 0.90 -8.73 -1.12
CA VAL A 122 1.93 -8.60 -2.15
C VAL A 122 1.71 -7.35 -2.98
N LEU A 123 2.76 -6.57 -3.15
CA LEU A 123 2.92 -5.55 -4.18
C LEU A 123 3.89 -6.06 -5.24
N LEU A 124 3.40 -6.28 -6.46
CA LEU A 124 4.24 -6.64 -7.60
C LEU A 124 4.66 -5.39 -8.37
N ASP A 125 5.96 -5.13 -8.41
CA ASP A 125 6.56 -4.01 -9.13
C ASP A 125 6.99 -4.45 -10.55
N PHE A 126 6.20 -4.10 -11.55
CA PHE A 126 6.59 -4.23 -12.94
C PHE A 126 7.63 -3.15 -13.28
N GLN A 127 8.91 -3.48 -13.25
CA GLN A 127 9.96 -2.54 -13.65
C GLN A 127 9.94 -2.18 -15.15
N LEU A 128 9.18 -2.94 -15.95
CA LEU A 128 9.04 -2.77 -17.40
C LEU A 128 10.37 -2.75 -18.13
N SER A 129 11.35 -3.50 -17.62
CA SER A 129 12.73 -3.55 -18.09
C SER A 129 13.32 -4.95 -17.88
N ASP A 130 14.50 -5.23 -18.44
CA ASP A 130 15.33 -6.39 -18.13
C ASP A 130 16.35 -6.09 -17.03
N PHE A 131 16.42 -4.84 -16.59
CA PHE A 131 17.42 -4.32 -15.67
C PHE A 131 16.80 -3.26 -14.76
N TRP A 132 17.57 -2.71 -13.85
CA TRP A 132 17.15 -1.65 -12.97
C TRP A 132 16.52 -0.47 -13.71
N ALA A 133 15.27 -0.17 -13.42
CA ALA A 133 14.58 1.04 -13.82
C ALA A 133 14.65 2.05 -12.67
N ASP A 134 15.15 3.23 -12.95
CA ASP A 134 15.35 4.34 -12.02
C ASP A 134 15.21 5.68 -12.77
N PRO A 135 15.26 6.86 -12.08
CA PRO A 135 15.13 8.14 -12.76
C PRO A 135 16.19 8.42 -13.85
N SER A 136 17.30 7.70 -13.84
CA SER A 136 18.32 7.82 -14.90
C SER A 136 18.12 6.85 -16.06
N ARG A 137 17.27 5.81 -15.88
CA ARG A 137 17.23 4.67 -16.80
C ARG A 137 15.83 4.05 -16.81
N GLN A 138 15.17 4.12 -17.96
CA GLN A 138 13.84 3.58 -18.19
C GLN A 138 13.83 2.74 -19.49
N TRP A 139 14.72 1.76 -19.56
CA TRP A 139 14.93 0.98 -20.79
C TRP A 139 13.89 -0.12 -20.94
N ALA A 140 13.33 -0.22 -22.16
CA ALA A 140 12.45 -1.31 -22.52
C ALA A 140 13.16 -2.67 -22.46
N PRO A 141 12.43 -3.76 -22.22
CA PRO A 141 12.94 -5.11 -22.37
C PRO A 141 13.58 -5.33 -23.76
N SER A 142 14.69 -6.05 -23.81
CA SER A 142 15.40 -6.37 -25.05
C SER A 142 14.51 -7.09 -26.06
N ALA A 143 13.55 -7.88 -25.58
CA ALA A 143 12.53 -8.53 -26.40
C ALA A 143 11.68 -7.55 -27.24
N TRP A 144 11.57 -6.30 -26.80
CA TRP A 144 10.76 -5.26 -27.47
C TRP A 144 11.62 -4.29 -28.32
N SER A 145 12.93 -4.49 -28.43
CA SER A 145 13.84 -3.57 -29.13
C SER A 145 13.42 -3.25 -30.56
N SER A 146 12.81 -4.21 -31.28
CA SER A 146 12.37 -4.02 -32.67
C SER A 146 11.05 -3.23 -32.79
N VAL A 147 10.31 -3.05 -31.70
CA VAL A 147 8.97 -2.43 -31.71
C VAL A 147 8.91 -1.09 -30.97
N ILE A 148 9.96 -0.68 -30.26
CA ILE A 148 10.01 0.57 -29.49
C ILE A 148 9.60 1.80 -30.32
N ALA A 149 9.98 1.83 -31.61
CA ALA A 149 9.67 2.93 -32.52
C ALA A 149 8.22 2.92 -33.04
N ASN A 150 7.48 1.84 -32.81
CA ASN A 150 6.08 1.70 -33.21
C ASN A 150 5.19 1.66 -31.96
N GLN A 151 4.61 2.82 -31.65
CA GLN A 151 3.79 3.04 -30.45
C GLN A 151 2.71 1.96 -30.29
N ALA A 152 1.92 1.68 -31.32
CA ALA A 152 0.82 0.73 -31.23
C ALA A 152 1.28 -0.71 -30.92
N ILE A 153 2.37 -1.16 -31.56
CA ILE A 153 2.91 -2.51 -31.29
C ILE A 153 3.56 -2.56 -29.91
N LEU A 154 4.17 -1.47 -29.45
CA LEU A 154 4.73 -1.39 -28.10
C LEU A 154 3.63 -1.46 -27.05
N GLU A 155 2.52 -0.75 -27.25
CA GLU A 155 1.31 -0.83 -26.40
C GLU A 155 0.75 -2.25 -26.36
N ASP A 156 0.57 -2.91 -27.52
CA ASP A 156 0.11 -4.30 -27.58
C ASP A 156 1.05 -5.24 -26.82
N SER A 157 2.37 -5.05 -26.97
CA SER A 157 3.38 -5.86 -26.27
C SER A 157 3.33 -5.68 -24.75
N LEU A 158 3.16 -4.43 -24.31
CA LEU A 158 3.02 -4.07 -22.90
C LEU A 158 1.73 -4.66 -22.30
N TYR A 159 0.60 -4.51 -23.00
CA TYR A 159 -0.70 -5.05 -22.59
C TYR A 159 -0.62 -6.57 -22.38
N GLU A 160 -0.13 -7.28 -23.40
CA GLU A 160 -0.04 -8.73 -23.36
C GLU A 160 0.95 -9.23 -22.29
N TYR A 161 2.06 -8.52 -22.07
CA TYR A 161 3.00 -8.87 -21.01
C TYR A 161 2.37 -8.76 -19.61
N VAL A 162 1.78 -7.62 -19.29
CA VAL A 162 1.14 -7.40 -17.99
C VAL A 162 -0.01 -8.39 -17.78
N ARG A 163 -0.87 -8.54 -18.79
CA ARG A 163 -2.02 -9.43 -18.71
C ARG A 163 -1.60 -10.88 -18.51
N ARG A 164 -0.66 -11.40 -19.31
CA ARG A 164 -0.20 -12.80 -19.21
C ARG A 164 0.47 -13.06 -17.87
N THR A 165 1.35 -12.19 -17.44
CA THR A 165 2.01 -12.32 -16.14
C THR A 165 1.00 -12.46 -15.00
N LEU A 166 -0.03 -11.60 -14.97
CA LEU A 166 -1.05 -11.66 -13.93
C LEU A 166 -1.95 -12.90 -14.04
N LEU A 167 -2.26 -13.37 -15.25
CA LEU A 167 -3.01 -14.62 -15.44
C LEU A 167 -2.20 -15.86 -15.05
N ASP A 168 -0.90 -15.87 -15.31
CA ASP A 168 -0.01 -16.95 -14.88
C ASP A 168 0.08 -16.98 -13.34
N LEU A 169 0.20 -15.83 -12.71
CA LEU A 169 0.13 -15.70 -11.25
C LEU A 169 -1.23 -16.12 -10.69
N HIS A 170 -2.33 -15.73 -11.33
CA HIS A 170 -3.68 -16.16 -10.92
C HIS A 170 -3.82 -17.68 -10.99
N THR A 171 -3.38 -18.30 -12.09
CA THR A 171 -3.42 -19.75 -12.30
C THR A 171 -2.63 -20.50 -11.23
N ALA A 172 -1.56 -19.92 -10.75
CA ALA A 172 -0.75 -20.46 -9.65
C ALA A 172 -1.31 -20.16 -8.25
N GLY A 173 -2.39 -19.37 -8.12
CA GLY A 173 -2.92 -18.91 -6.84
C GLY A 173 -2.07 -17.84 -6.16
N LEU A 174 -1.31 -17.08 -6.95
CA LEU A 174 -0.31 -16.10 -6.49
C LEU A 174 -0.64 -14.66 -6.93
N LEU A 175 -1.88 -14.36 -7.30
CA LEU A 175 -2.28 -13.04 -7.78
C LEU A 175 -2.03 -11.97 -6.68
N PRO A 176 -1.31 -10.86 -6.98
CA PRO A 176 -1.01 -9.84 -5.99
C PRO A 176 -2.23 -8.96 -5.65
N GLU A 177 -2.26 -8.35 -4.45
CA GLU A 177 -3.25 -7.36 -4.05
C GLU A 177 -2.99 -5.99 -4.65
N MET A 178 -1.74 -5.73 -5.02
CA MET A 178 -1.32 -4.45 -5.61
C MET A 178 -0.28 -4.67 -6.70
N VAL A 179 -0.36 -3.85 -7.72
CA VAL A 179 0.60 -3.81 -8.83
C VAL A 179 1.14 -2.40 -8.95
N GLN A 180 2.45 -2.27 -9.12
CA GLN A 180 3.13 -1.03 -9.45
C GLN A 180 3.46 -1.03 -10.95
N ILE A 181 3.05 0.01 -11.66
CA ILE A 181 3.31 0.17 -13.10
C ILE A 181 4.55 1.04 -13.29
N GLY A 182 5.66 0.39 -13.60
CA GLY A 182 6.97 1.01 -13.70
C GLY A 182 7.57 1.36 -12.33
N ASN A 183 8.87 1.50 -12.27
CA ASN A 183 9.61 1.92 -11.09
C ASN A 183 10.22 3.30 -11.31
N GLU A 184 9.96 4.24 -10.37
CA GLU A 184 10.53 5.59 -10.37
C GLU A 184 10.44 6.29 -11.74
N THR A 185 9.22 6.34 -12.28
CA THR A 185 8.92 6.75 -13.65
C THR A 185 8.98 8.28 -13.86
N ASN A 186 10.10 8.88 -13.41
CA ASN A 186 10.36 10.31 -13.53
C ASN A 186 10.76 10.75 -14.96
N ARG A 187 10.85 9.81 -15.90
CA ARG A 187 11.22 10.06 -17.30
C ARG A 187 10.36 9.22 -18.23
N ASP A 188 10.51 9.41 -19.53
CA ASP A 188 9.88 8.56 -20.54
C ASP A 188 10.21 7.09 -20.30
N ILE A 189 9.18 6.26 -20.14
CA ILE A 189 9.32 4.81 -19.94
C ILE A 189 9.55 4.08 -21.26
N LEU A 190 10.06 2.84 -21.17
CA LEU A 190 10.25 1.94 -22.32
C LEU A 190 11.09 2.56 -23.45
N MET A 191 12.19 3.21 -23.06
CA MET A 191 13.16 3.78 -23.99
C MET A 191 14.08 2.71 -24.55
N ALA A 192 14.71 2.99 -25.69
CA ALA A 192 15.72 2.09 -26.23
C ALA A 192 16.91 1.96 -25.26
N PRO A 193 17.48 0.75 -25.08
CA PRO A 193 18.64 0.56 -24.22
C PRO A 193 19.81 1.50 -24.59
N GLY A 194 20.37 2.15 -23.57
CA GLY A 194 21.48 3.12 -23.74
C GLY A 194 21.02 4.52 -24.16
N VAL A 195 19.72 4.75 -24.29
CA VAL A 195 19.17 6.10 -24.54
C VAL A 195 18.74 6.70 -23.22
N ASP A 196 19.29 7.88 -22.90
CA ASP A 196 18.85 8.68 -21.77
C ASP A 196 17.56 9.42 -22.15
N ALA A 197 16.48 9.17 -21.40
CA ALA A 197 15.25 9.91 -21.57
C ALA A 197 15.40 11.35 -21.02
N PRO A 198 14.79 12.36 -21.65
CA PRO A 198 14.75 13.70 -21.09
C PRO A 198 13.96 13.72 -19.78
N TRP A 199 14.24 14.70 -18.91
CA TRP A 199 13.47 14.89 -17.67
C TRP A 199 12.02 15.32 -17.94
N GLU A 200 11.78 15.99 -19.04
CA GLU A 200 10.44 16.36 -19.46
C GLU A 200 9.77 15.19 -20.17
N LEU A 201 8.67 14.71 -19.58
CA LEU A 201 7.91 13.59 -20.12
C LEU A 201 7.22 13.95 -21.42
N ASN A 202 7.37 13.10 -22.42
CA ASN A 202 6.54 13.12 -23.61
C ASN A 202 5.17 12.49 -23.29
N TRP A 203 4.25 13.30 -22.80
CA TRP A 203 2.95 12.83 -22.37
C TRP A 203 2.13 12.18 -23.50
N SER A 204 2.26 12.66 -24.75
CA SER A 204 1.57 12.05 -25.90
C SER A 204 2.02 10.60 -26.16
N ARG A 205 3.23 10.23 -25.71
CA ARG A 205 3.76 8.88 -25.79
C ARG A 205 3.52 8.10 -24.49
N ASN A 206 3.78 8.71 -23.33
CA ASN A 206 3.76 7.97 -22.06
C ASN A 206 2.35 7.73 -21.53
N ALA A 207 1.44 8.68 -21.62
CA ALA A 207 0.09 8.49 -21.10
C ALA A 207 -0.65 7.28 -21.73
N PRO A 208 -0.62 7.04 -23.04
CA PRO A 208 -1.14 5.81 -23.62
C PRO A 208 -0.46 4.54 -23.07
N LEU A 209 0.87 4.53 -22.85
CA LEU A 209 1.57 3.37 -22.30
C LEU A 209 1.11 3.07 -20.87
N PHE A 210 0.98 4.08 -20.01
CA PHE A 210 0.45 3.89 -18.66
C PHE A 210 -0.98 3.36 -18.68
N ASN A 211 -1.86 3.96 -19.49
CA ASN A 211 -3.24 3.51 -19.61
C ASN A 211 -3.31 2.06 -20.13
N THR A 212 -2.50 1.69 -21.11
CA THR A 212 -2.42 0.33 -21.62
C THR A 212 -2.07 -0.70 -20.53
N ALA A 213 -1.08 -0.40 -19.69
CA ALA A 213 -0.72 -1.29 -18.58
C ALA A 213 -1.82 -1.34 -17.52
N ILE A 214 -2.44 -0.19 -17.20
CA ILE A 214 -3.58 -0.09 -16.29
C ILE A 214 -4.77 -0.91 -16.80
N ASP A 215 -5.12 -0.78 -18.07
CA ASP A 215 -6.22 -1.53 -18.71
C ASP A 215 -5.98 -3.04 -18.63
N ALA A 216 -4.74 -3.49 -18.82
CA ALA A 216 -4.38 -4.91 -18.68
C ALA A 216 -4.62 -5.42 -17.25
N VAL A 217 -4.24 -4.65 -16.23
CA VAL A 217 -4.50 -5.00 -14.82
C VAL A 217 -5.99 -5.02 -14.53
N ARG A 218 -6.74 -3.99 -14.94
CA ARG A 218 -8.21 -3.92 -14.74
C ARG A 218 -8.94 -5.07 -15.46
N GLN A 219 -8.48 -5.43 -16.66
CA GLN A 219 -9.04 -6.57 -17.38
C GLN A 219 -8.87 -7.89 -16.58
N VAL A 220 -7.66 -8.16 -16.06
CA VAL A 220 -7.42 -9.35 -15.24
C VAL A 220 -8.21 -9.30 -13.95
N SER A 221 -8.27 -8.15 -13.28
CA SER A 221 -9.08 -7.96 -12.06
C SER A 221 -10.55 -8.31 -12.32
N SER A 222 -11.09 -7.89 -13.46
CA SER A 222 -12.47 -8.20 -13.88
C SER A 222 -12.65 -9.69 -14.24
N GLU A 223 -11.73 -10.27 -15.00
CA GLU A 223 -11.79 -11.68 -15.44
C GLU A 223 -11.70 -12.66 -14.26
N THR A 224 -10.89 -12.33 -13.26
CA THR A 224 -10.65 -13.19 -12.08
C THR A 224 -11.61 -12.92 -10.93
N GLY A 225 -12.31 -11.79 -10.95
CA GLY A 225 -13.13 -11.31 -9.84
C GLY A 225 -12.32 -10.89 -8.60
N SER A 226 -11.01 -10.72 -8.75
CA SER A 226 -10.09 -10.35 -7.67
C SER A 226 -9.67 -8.90 -7.85
N PRO A 227 -9.98 -8.00 -6.90
CA PRO A 227 -9.58 -6.60 -7.01
C PRO A 227 -8.06 -6.46 -6.87
N ILE A 228 -7.45 -5.74 -7.82
CA ILE A 228 -6.01 -5.43 -7.82
C ILE A 228 -5.88 -3.92 -7.77
N ARG A 229 -5.21 -3.40 -6.74
CA ARG A 229 -4.87 -1.97 -6.66
C ARG A 229 -3.71 -1.65 -7.60
N ILE A 230 -3.73 -0.46 -8.19
CA ILE A 230 -2.69 0.00 -9.12
C ILE A 230 -1.97 1.19 -8.52
N ALA A 231 -0.64 1.09 -8.40
CA ALA A 231 0.24 2.14 -7.95
C ALA A 231 1.04 2.74 -9.12
N LEU A 232 1.16 4.06 -9.14
CA LEU A 232 2.16 4.79 -9.92
C LEU A 232 3.28 5.23 -8.99
N HIS A 233 4.53 5.16 -9.42
CA HIS A 233 5.70 5.34 -8.56
C HIS A 233 6.66 6.40 -9.09
N ILE A 234 6.93 7.43 -8.29
CA ILE A 234 7.79 8.57 -8.61
C ILE A 234 8.90 8.69 -7.56
N ALA A 235 10.13 8.88 -8.00
CA ALA A 235 11.25 9.18 -7.12
C ALA A 235 11.21 10.61 -6.62
N GLY A 236 11.35 10.78 -5.32
CA GLY A 236 11.47 12.06 -4.64
C GLY A 236 10.13 12.75 -4.36
N PRO A 237 9.82 13.00 -3.07
CA PRO A 237 8.57 13.64 -2.69
C PRO A 237 8.31 14.96 -3.40
N GLN A 238 9.36 15.78 -3.62
CA GLN A 238 9.30 17.08 -4.28
C GLN A 238 8.80 17.01 -5.74
N ASN A 239 8.86 15.85 -6.37
CA ASN A 239 8.47 15.65 -7.76
C ASN A 239 7.02 15.19 -7.91
N VAL A 240 6.45 14.52 -6.89
CA VAL A 240 5.21 13.74 -7.01
C VAL A 240 4.02 14.60 -7.40
N GLU A 241 3.86 15.78 -6.81
CA GLU A 241 2.72 16.67 -7.13
C GLU A 241 2.70 17.02 -8.62
N TRP A 242 3.85 17.41 -9.17
CA TRP A 242 3.95 17.78 -10.58
C TRP A 242 3.66 16.59 -11.53
N TYR A 243 4.18 15.40 -11.22
CA TYR A 243 3.92 14.22 -12.05
C TYR A 243 2.47 13.77 -11.95
N MET A 244 1.86 13.80 -10.77
CA MET A 244 0.44 13.43 -10.61
C MET A 244 -0.48 14.39 -11.38
N ASP A 245 -0.17 15.70 -11.36
CA ASP A 245 -0.89 16.66 -12.18
C ASP A 245 -0.79 16.32 -13.67
N GLY A 246 0.42 16.02 -14.13
CA GLY A 246 0.64 15.63 -15.53
C GLY A 246 -0.08 14.35 -15.92
N PHE A 247 -0.09 13.33 -15.07
CA PHE A 247 -0.84 12.09 -15.31
C PHE A 247 -2.35 12.39 -15.49
N ILE A 248 -2.94 13.11 -14.53
CA ILE A 248 -4.37 13.44 -14.57
C ILE A 248 -4.72 14.31 -15.77
N GLU A 249 -3.91 15.34 -16.07
CA GLU A 249 -4.13 16.25 -17.21
C GLU A 249 -4.10 15.49 -18.55
N HIS A 250 -3.28 14.44 -18.66
CA HIS A 250 -3.14 13.64 -19.88
C HIS A 250 -3.96 12.34 -19.84
N GLY A 251 -4.94 12.23 -18.94
CA GLY A 251 -5.94 11.17 -18.93
C GLY A 251 -5.50 9.84 -18.30
N VAL A 252 -4.41 9.82 -17.52
CA VAL A 252 -4.04 8.67 -16.70
C VAL A 252 -4.71 8.84 -15.33
N THR A 253 -5.92 8.32 -15.17
CA THR A 253 -6.77 8.57 -14.00
C THR A 253 -7.18 7.31 -13.24
N ASP A 254 -7.16 6.14 -13.88
CA ASP A 254 -7.62 4.87 -13.31
C ASP A 254 -6.50 4.13 -12.57
N PHE A 255 -5.92 4.77 -11.58
CA PHE A 255 -5.01 4.15 -10.61
C PHE A 255 -5.52 4.40 -9.19
N ASP A 256 -4.98 3.67 -8.20
CA ASP A 256 -5.49 3.67 -6.83
C ASP A 256 -4.50 4.33 -5.86
N VAL A 257 -3.19 4.21 -6.10
CA VAL A 257 -2.12 4.59 -5.18
C VAL A 257 -1.12 5.53 -5.83
N ILE A 258 -0.88 6.65 -5.18
CA ILE A 258 0.23 7.56 -5.47
C ILE A 258 1.42 7.06 -4.64
N GLY A 259 2.42 6.52 -5.31
CA GLY A 259 3.64 5.99 -4.71
C GLY A 259 4.82 6.93 -4.86
N MET A 260 5.67 6.96 -3.84
CA MET A 260 6.92 7.73 -3.90
C MET A 260 8.08 6.99 -3.25
N SER A 261 9.31 7.21 -3.74
CA SER A 261 10.54 6.91 -3.02
C SER A 261 10.93 8.10 -2.16
N TYR A 262 11.40 7.83 -0.94
CA TYR A 262 12.02 8.82 -0.09
C TYR A 262 13.30 8.28 0.55
N TYR A 263 14.44 8.80 0.10
CA TYR A 263 15.76 8.57 0.67
C TYR A 263 16.41 9.92 0.96
N TRP A 264 16.79 10.19 2.20
CA TRP A 264 17.44 11.47 2.53
C TRP A 264 18.60 11.80 1.61
N PRO A 265 19.58 10.89 1.34
CA PRO A 265 20.75 11.24 0.54
C PRO A 265 20.42 11.69 -0.89
N TYR A 266 19.33 11.22 -1.46
CA TYR A 266 18.94 11.51 -2.86
C TYR A 266 17.95 12.66 -3.00
N HIS A 267 17.22 12.96 -1.94
CA HIS A 267 16.10 13.89 -2.02
C HIS A 267 16.31 15.16 -1.17
N GLN A 268 17.55 15.41 -0.76
CA GLN A 268 17.91 16.64 -0.07
C GLN A 268 17.48 17.89 -0.87
N PRO A 269 17.02 18.93 -0.19
CA PRO A 269 16.93 19.10 1.26
C PRO A 269 15.56 18.70 1.85
N VAL A 270 14.77 17.88 1.20
CA VAL A 270 13.42 17.51 1.64
C VAL A 270 13.48 16.63 2.90
N THR A 271 13.01 17.16 4.00
CA THR A 271 12.98 16.50 5.31
C THR A 271 11.76 15.58 5.45
N ILE A 272 11.74 14.72 6.48
CA ILE A 272 10.56 13.94 6.88
C ILE A 272 9.32 14.85 7.01
N GLY A 273 9.47 16.01 7.69
CA GLY A 273 8.34 16.92 7.89
C GLY A 273 7.83 17.57 6.59
N GLU A 274 8.69 17.81 5.61
CA GLU A 274 8.32 18.32 4.29
C GLU A 274 7.67 17.22 3.45
N THR A 275 8.19 15.99 3.49
CA THR A 275 7.58 14.81 2.87
C THR A 275 6.15 14.62 3.37
N GLY A 276 5.93 14.72 4.68
CA GLY A 276 4.58 14.66 5.23
C GLY A 276 3.66 15.74 4.70
N LYS A 277 4.10 17.00 4.64
CA LYS A 277 3.30 18.10 4.07
C LYS A 277 2.91 17.84 2.61
N ILE A 278 3.80 17.26 1.82
CA ILE A 278 3.52 16.87 0.43
C ILE A 278 2.43 15.80 0.41
N ILE A 279 2.54 14.76 1.25
CA ILE A 279 1.50 13.73 1.39
C ILE A 279 0.15 14.34 1.76
N GLY A 280 0.12 15.28 2.71
CA GLY A 280 -1.10 15.98 3.11
C GLY A 280 -1.74 16.74 1.95
N ARG A 281 -0.96 17.45 1.12
CA ARG A 281 -1.47 18.15 -0.07
C ARG A 281 -1.98 17.17 -1.14
N LEU A 282 -1.26 16.07 -1.39
CA LEU A 282 -1.71 15.02 -2.31
C LEU A 282 -3.03 14.41 -1.87
N ARG A 283 -3.19 14.12 -0.57
CA ARG A 283 -4.46 13.62 -0.01
C ARG A 283 -5.62 14.61 -0.13
N GLN A 284 -5.35 15.91 -0.03
CA GLN A 284 -6.37 16.94 -0.27
C GLN A 284 -6.74 17.05 -1.74
N ARG A 285 -5.74 16.98 -2.62
CA ARG A 285 -5.92 17.18 -4.07
C ARG A 285 -6.52 15.95 -4.75
N TYR A 286 -6.18 14.75 -4.28
CA TYR A 286 -6.63 13.46 -4.81
C TYR A 286 -7.26 12.62 -3.69
N PRO A 287 -8.44 13.00 -3.16
CA PRO A 287 -9.03 12.38 -1.98
C PRO A 287 -9.45 10.92 -2.18
N ASP A 288 -9.65 10.49 -3.42
CA ASP A 288 -9.97 9.13 -3.84
C ASP A 288 -8.72 8.23 -4.02
N LYS A 289 -7.51 8.81 -3.98
CA LYS A 289 -6.26 8.06 -4.12
C LYS A 289 -5.60 7.83 -2.76
N GLU A 290 -5.02 6.65 -2.57
CA GLU A 290 -4.08 6.41 -1.47
C GLU A 290 -2.74 7.11 -1.74
N VAL A 291 -1.98 7.39 -0.69
CA VAL A 291 -0.60 7.88 -0.82
C VAL A 291 0.31 7.01 0.03
N MET A 292 1.34 6.44 -0.57
CA MET A 292 2.29 5.54 0.11
C MET A 292 3.74 5.94 -0.20
N VAL A 293 4.61 5.75 0.79
CA VAL A 293 6.06 5.66 0.54
C VAL A 293 6.34 4.20 0.15
N LEU A 294 6.51 3.95 -1.15
CA LEU A 294 6.71 2.62 -1.70
C LEU A 294 8.15 2.15 -1.60
N GLU A 295 9.06 3.09 -1.32
CA GLU A 295 10.48 2.78 -1.22
C GLU A 295 11.19 3.78 -0.31
N THR A 296 11.89 3.26 0.71
CA THR A 296 12.71 4.06 1.61
C THR A 296 13.82 3.24 2.24
N GLY A 297 14.81 3.91 2.80
CA GLY A 297 15.90 3.27 3.52
C GLY A 297 16.71 4.26 4.36
N CYS A 298 17.34 3.73 5.39
CA CYS A 298 18.17 4.51 6.30
C CYS A 298 19.34 3.65 6.79
N ILE A 299 20.53 4.22 6.85
CA ILE A 299 21.74 3.49 7.26
C ILE A 299 21.85 3.37 8.78
N TRP A 300 22.35 2.20 9.24
CA TRP A 300 22.73 1.99 10.64
C TRP A 300 24.24 2.16 10.88
N THR A 301 25.03 2.22 9.80
CA THR A 301 26.48 2.42 9.87
C THR A 301 27.01 3.02 8.58
N THR A 302 28.18 3.66 8.63
CA THR A 302 28.95 4.06 7.44
C THR A 302 30.06 3.05 7.09
N ALA A 303 30.22 2.00 7.86
CA ALA A 303 31.18 0.94 7.58
C ALA A 303 30.67 0.04 6.44
N SER A 304 31.60 -0.71 5.85
CA SER A 304 31.35 -1.74 4.84
C SER A 304 32.14 -2.99 5.21
N SER A 305 31.57 -4.16 4.96
CA SER A 305 32.18 -5.46 5.25
C SER A 305 32.58 -6.23 4.01
N ASP A 306 31.87 -6.04 2.89
CA ASP A 306 32.18 -6.72 1.64
C ASP A 306 32.85 -5.78 0.61
N GLN A 307 32.89 -6.19 -0.68
CA GLN A 307 33.58 -5.42 -1.72
C GLN A 307 32.68 -4.43 -2.46
N ALA A 308 31.37 -4.47 -2.20
CA ALA A 308 30.43 -3.58 -2.87
C ALA A 308 30.46 -2.19 -2.23
N VAL A 309 30.20 -1.18 -3.06
CA VAL A 309 30.08 0.19 -2.57
C VAL A 309 28.63 0.44 -2.17
N ASN A 310 28.42 0.78 -0.91
CA ASN A 310 27.08 1.10 -0.42
C ASN A 310 26.48 2.33 -1.11
N VAL A 311 25.23 2.24 -1.54
CA VAL A 311 24.50 3.32 -2.24
C VAL A 311 24.01 4.40 -1.31
N LEU A 312 23.78 4.09 -0.02
CA LEU A 312 23.44 5.07 1.00
C LEU A 312 24.66 5.33 1.88
N ASN A 313 24.94 6.59 2.19
CA ASN A 313 26.16 7.00 2.90
C ASN A 313 25.93 8.00 4.04
N GLU A 314 24.70 8.48 4.23
CA GLU A 314 24.38 9.46 5.27
C GLU A 314 22.95 9.29 5.77
N ILE A 315 22.69 9.80 6.98
CA ILE A 315 21.37 9.88 7.61
C ILE A 315 20.93 11.35 7.67
N GLU A 316 19.63 11.61 7.71
CA GLU A 316 19.08 12.96 7.83
C GLU A 316 19.63 13.68 9.08
N PRO A 317 20.10 14.94 8.95
CA PRO A 317 20.58 15.71 10.08
C PRO A 317 19.53 15.84 11.19
N GLY A 318 19.97 15.69 12.44
CA GLY A 318 19.09 15.71 13.61
C GLY A 318 18.74 14.31 14.16
N TYR A 319 19.03 13.25 13.41
CA TYR A 319 18.89 11.88 13.91
C TYR A 319 20.19 11.31 14.51
N GLY A 320 21.27 12.10 14.53
CA GLY A 320 22.57 11.70 15.06
C GLY A 320 23.44 10.98 14.03
N PRO A 321 24.59 10.43 14.45
CA PRO A 321 25.37 9.58 13.57
C PRO A 321 24.61 8.29 13.26
N PRO A 322 24.91 7.62 12.11
CA PRO A 322 24.34 6.33 11.84
C PRO A 322 24.66 5.31 12.95
N ASP A 323 23.62 4.76 13.55
CA ASP A 323 23.63 3.61 14.45
C ASP A 323 22.27 2.89 14.37
N PRO A 324 22.14 1.68 14.90
CA PRO A 324 20.87 0.92 14.82
C PRO A 324 19.67 1.68 15.41
N GLN A 325 19.84 2.34 16.56
CA GLN A 325 18.74 3.05 17.23
C GLN A 325 18.31 4.28 16.45
N ASN A 326 19.25 5.00 15.81
CA ASN A 326 18.95 6.15 14.98
C ASN A 326 18.28 5.74 13.66
N GLN A 327 18.63 4.57 13.09
CA GLN A 327 17.90 3.94 11.97
C GLN A 327 16.44 3.71 12.34
N ALA A 328 16.19 3.01 13.46
CA ALA A 328 14.84 2.75 13.96
C ALA A 328 14.06 4.05 14.22
N LYS A 329 14.69 5.02 14.88
CA LYS A 329 14.08 6.33 15.18
C LYS A 329 13.67 7.07 13.91
N TRP A 330 14.54 7.10 12.91
CA TRP A 330 14.27 7.78 11.64
C TRP A 330 13.06 7.15 10.92
N LEU A 331 13.00 5.83 10.85
CA LEU A 331 11.90 5.08 10.23
C LEU A 331 10.57 5.29 10.97
N ILE A 332 10.60 5.27 12.30
CA ILE A 332 9.43 5.51 13.13
C ILE A 332 8.90 6.94 12.91
N GLU A 333 9.78 7.95 12.89
CA GLU A 333 9.34 9.33 12.68
C GLU A 333 8.84 9.58 11.26
N LEU A 334 9.47 8.99 10.23
CA LEU A 334 8.94 9.04 8.87
C LEU A 334 7.53 8.44 8.81
N THR A 335 7.34 7.26 9.37
CA THR A 335 6.05 6.57 9.31
C THR A 335 4.96 7.30 10.11
N LYS A 336 5.29 7.84 11.27
CA LYS A 336 4.39 8.72 12.03
C LYS A 336 3.93 9.89 11.18
N GLU A 337 4.87 10.55 10.50
CA GLU A 337 4.54 11.70 9.68
C GLU A 337 3.70 11.32 8.46
N VAL A 338 4.04 10.23 7.76
CA VAL A 338 3.23 9.66 6.66
C VAL A 338 1.80 9.41 7.11
N PHE A 339 1.61 8.71 8.20
CA PHE A 339 0.27 8.36 8.70
C PHE A 339 -0.48 9.57 9.26
N ARG A 340 0.21 10.50 9.91
CA ARG A 340 -0.37 11.74 10.42
C ARG A 340 -0.96 12.59 9.30
N GLN A 341 -0.37 12.56 8.12
CA GLN A 341 -0.80 13.30 6.93
C GLN A 341 -1.79 12.52 6.04
N GLY A 342 -2.22 11.35 6.48
CA GLY A 342 -3.21 10.53 5.77
C GLY A 342 -2.62 9.59 4.73
N GLY A 343 -1.32 9.34 4.74
CA GLY A 343 -0.70 8.26 3.98
C GLY A 343 -1.11 6.89 4.52
N SER A 344 -1.09 5.87 3.66
CA SER A 344 -1.60 4.53 3.95
C SER A 344 -0.51 3.47 4.14
N GLY A 345 0.76 3.76 3.84
CA GLY A 345 1.82 2.76 4.02
C GLY A 345 3.23 3.27 3.80
N VAL A 346 4.17 2.52 4.35
CA VAL A 346 5.62 2.69 4.16
C VAL A 346 6.25 1.32 3.90
N ILE A 347 7.06 1.22 2.86
CA ILE A 347 7.78 0.01 2.49
C ILE A 347 9.29 0.28 2.58
N TYR A 348 9.98 -0.52 3.39
CA TYR A 348 11.43 -0.48 3.49
C TYR A 348 12.06 -1.27 2.34
N TRP A 349 13.05 -0.68 1.67
CA TRP A 349 13.71 -1.34 0.56
C TRP A 349 14.81 -2.28 1.07
N GLU A 350 14.70 -3.58 0.72
CA GLU A 350 15.70 -4.64 0.86
C GLU A 350 16.33 -4.76 2.27
N PRO A 351 15.55 -4.92 3.35
CA PRO A 351 16.10 -5.06 4.70
C PRO A 351 16.97 -6.32 4.89
N GLY A 352 16.85 -7.27 3.97
CA GLY A 352 17.61 -8.52 3.95
C GLY A 352 18.78 -8.55 2.97
N TRP A 353 19.11 -7.45 2.29
CA TRP A 353 20.26 -7.42 1.38
C TRP A 353 21.56 -7.18 2.16
N VAL A 354 22.04 -8.23 2.79
CA VAL A 354 23.18 -8.24 3.71
C VAL A 354 24.49 -8.48 2.97
N SER A 355 25.61 -8.27 3.68
CA SER A 355 26.97 -8.62 3.22
C SER A 355 27.02 -10.06 2.70
N SER A 356 27.59 -10.30 1.55
CA SER A 356 27.59 -11.65 0.98
C SER A 356 28.69 -11.90 -0.03
N GLY A 357 28.87 -13.18 -0.38
CA GLY A 357 29.68 -13.60 -1.50
C GLY A 357 28.99 -13.50 -2.87
N CYS A 358 27.74 -13.08 -2.93
CA CYS A 358 26.96 -12.92 -4.15
C CYS A 358 27.61 -11.94 -5.13
N ARG A 359 27.40 -12.19 -6.40
CA ARG A 359 27.85 -11.28 -7.46
C ARG A 359 26.67 -10.53 -8.03
N THR A 360 26.78 -9.21 -8.04
CA THR A 360 25.90 -8.32 -8.77
C THR A 360 26.54 -7.89 -10.11
N TYR A 361 25.81 -7.13 -10.92
CA TYR A 361 26.34 -6.52 -12.13
C TYR A 361 27.55 -5.59 -11.85
N TRP A 362 27.59 -4.95 -10.69
CA TRP A 362 28.64 -3.98 -10.30
C TRP A 362 29.75 -4.56 -9.44
N GLY A 363 29.71 -5.84 -9.07
CA GLY A 363 30.74 -6.46 -8.26
C GLY A 363 30.22 -7.52 -7.31
N GLN A 364 31.03 -7.88 -6.31
CA GLN A 364 30.71 -8.85 -5.29
C GLN A 364 30.27 -8.14 -4.04
N GLY A 365 29.16 -8.57 -3.45
CA GLY A 365 28.63 -8.11 -2.18
C GLY A 365 27.31 -7.37 -2.29
N SER A 366 26.88 -6.79 -1.19
CA SER A 366 25.67 -6.00 -1.07
C SER A 366 25.96 -4.51 -1.16
N HIS A 367 25.30 -3.82 -2.08
CA HIS A 367 25.37 -2.35 -2.15
C HIS A 367 24.50 -1.67 -1.09
N TYR A 368 23.93 -2.42 -0.14
CA TYR A 368 22.96 -1.94 0.85
C TYR A 368 23.16 -2.53 2.24
N GLU A 369 24.26 -3.25 2.47
CA GLU A 369 24.54 -3.95 3.73
C GLU A 369 24.50 -3.03 4.96
N ASN A 370 24.86 -1.75 4.78
CA ASN A 370 24.87 -0.74 5.82
C ASN A 370 23.48 -0.15 6.15
N ALA A 371 22.46 -0.54 5.38
CA ALA A 371 21.07 -0.18 5.58
C ALA A 371 20.18 -1.41 5.85
N ALA A 372 20.70 -2.63 5.73
CA ALA A 372 19.99 -3.85 6.10
C ALA A 372 19.56 -3.82 7.59
N PHE A 373 18.61 -4.67 7.98
CA PHE A 373 18.22 -4.82 9.39
C PHE A 373 19.12 -5.74 10.18
N PHE A 374 20.21 -6.18 9.59
CA PHE A 374 21.18 -7.14 10.11
C PHE A 374 22.57 -6.53 10.17
N ASP A 375 23.38 -7.02 11.10
CA ASP A 375 24.80 -6.71 11.12
C ASP A 375 25.57 -7.45 10.02
N PHE A 376 26.88 -7.25 9.95
CA PHE A 376 27.73 -7.86 8.94
C PHE A 376 27.94 -9.38 9.12
N ASP A 377 27.55 -9.93 10.28
CA ASP A 377 27.54 -11.36 10.57
C ASP A 377 26.14 -11.97 10.43
N HIS A 378 25.21 -11.22 9.82
CA HIS A 378 23.83 -11.57 9.54
C HIS A 378 22.93 -11.72 10.79
N ASN A 379 23.34 -11.21 11.96
CA ASN A 379 22.47 -11.18 13.13
C ASN A 379 21.55 -9.97 13.06
N LEU A 380 20.27 -10.18 13.37
CA LEU A 380 19.28 -9.13 13.45
C LEU A 380 19.72 -8.05 14.46
N LEU A 381 19.72 -6.81 14.03
CA LEU A 381 19.96 -5.64 14.87
C LEU A 381 18.70 -5.36 15.70
N ALA A 382 18.59 -6.02 16.86
CA ALA A 382 17.39 -5.97 17.71
C ALA A 382 16.95 -4.55 18.11
N GLU A 383 17.87 -3.57 18.16
CA GLU A 383 17.58 -2.16 18.42
C GLU A 383 17.56 -1.33 17.13
N GLY A 384 17.67 -1.97 15.96
CA GLY A 384 17.73 -1.34 14.64
C GLY A 384 16.39 -1.21 13.96
N GLY A 385 16.43 -1.17 12.63
CA GLY A 385 15.27 -0.96 11.76
C GLY A 385 14.09 -1.88 12.04
N ILE A 386 14.33 -3.09 12.54
CA ILE A 386 13.26 -4.04 12.88
C ILE A 386 12.27 -3.49 13.92
N ARG A 387 12.72 -2.65 14.88
CA ARG A 387 11.88 -2.02 15.90
C ARG A 387 10.79 -1.11 15.30
N TRP A 388 11.00 -0.64 14.08
CA TRP A 388 10.00 0.12 13.35
C TRP A 388 8.74 -0.71 13.04
N LEU A 389 8.89 -2.00 12.71
CA LEU A 389 7.76 -2.89 12.44
C LEU A 389 6.93 -3.17 13.70
N GLU A 390 7.58 -3.21 14.87
CA GLU A 390 6.94 -3.45 16.17
C GLU A 390 6.28 -2.22 16.77
N TYR A 391 6.56 -1.02 16.21
CA TYR A 391 6.08 0.22 16.80
C TYR A 391 4.56 0.37 16.67
N ASP A 392 3.89 0.66 17.78
CA ASP A 392 2.45 0.92 17.76
C ASP A 392 2.11 2.31 17.20
N PHE A 393 1.80 2.36 15.93
CA PHE A 393 1.36 3.59 15.25
C PHE A 393 -0.10 3.95 15.53
N THR A 394 -0.87 3.15 16.22
CA THR A 394 -2.28 3.45 16.51
C THR A 394 -2.42 4.52 17.57
N THR A 395 -1.52 4.54 18.54
CA THR A 395 -1.53 5.51 19.67
C THR A 395 -0.84 6.83 19.34
N ALA A 396 0.01 6.86 18.30
CA ALA A 396 0.87 8.03 18.01
C ALA A 396 0.20 9.09 17.11
N ILE A 397 -0.97 8.81 16.56
CA ILE A 397 -1.57 9.67 15.54
C ILE A 397 -2.95 10.10 15.96
N SER A 398 -3.01 11.28 16.61
CA SER A 398 -4.20 12.08 16.48
C SER A 398 -4.36 12.44 15.00
N PRO A 399 -5.49 12.13 14.35
CA PRO A 399 -5.71 12.58 12.99
C PRO A 399 -5.47 14.09 12.92
N VAL A 400 -4.72 14.53 11.91
CA VAL A 400 -4.64 15.97 11.63
C VAL A 400 -6.07 16.42 11.44
N PRO A 401 -6.53 17.42 12.16
CA PRO A 401 -7.88 17.92 11.95
C PRO A 401 -7.99 18.35 10.49
N VAL A 402 -8.77 17.63 9.70
CA VAL A 402 -9.20 18.15 8.40
C VAL A 402 -10.05 19.36 8.73
N ARG A 403 -9.58 20.53 8.41
CA ARG A 403 -10.29 21.78 8.60
C ARG A 403 -10.51 22.43 7.24
N GLU A 404 -11.75 22.40 6.75
CA GLU A 404 -12.14 23.46 5.85
C GLU A 404 -12.12 24.78 6.65
N GLU A 405 -11.64 25.86 6.05
CA GLU A 405 -11.66 27.18 6.70
C GLU A 405 -13.06 27.48 7.21
N GLY A 406 -13.14 27.88 8.46
CA GLY A 406 -14.39 28.26 9.10
C GLY A 406 -15.13 27.17 9.88
N PHE A 407 -14.64 25.93 9.91
CA PHE A 407 -15.21 24.88 10.74
C PHE A 407 -14.29 24.52 11.92
N GLN A 408 -14.85 24.31 13.10
CA GLN A 408 -14.12 23.91 14.31
C GLN A 408 -14.87 22.79 15.03
N ILE A 409 -14.10 21.81 15.53
CA ILE A 409 -14.57 20.81 16.48
C ILE A 409 -13.74 20.96 17.75
N THR A 410 -14.38 21.16 18.88
CA THR A 410 -13.72 21.30 20.20
C THR A 410 -14.31 20.27 21.14
N PHE A 411 -13.45 19.52 21.84
CA PHE A 411 -13.87 18.63 22.90
C PHE A 411 -13.81 19.33 24.26
N LEU A 412 -14.84 19.17 25.03
CA LEU A 412 -14.89 19.39 26.49
C LEU A 412 -15.02 18.02 27.16
N SER A 413 -14.93 17.95 28.49
CA SER A 413 -14.86 16.67 29.21
C SER A 413 -15.99 15.67 28.86
N HIS A 414 -17.18 16.16 28.56
CA HIS A 414 -18.37 15.33 28.26
C HIS A 414 -19.13 15.77 27.01
N GLU A 415 -18.54 16.64 26.20
CA GLU A 415 -19.20 17.23 25.03
C GLU A 415 -18.24 17.44 23.88
N CYS A 416 -18.75 17.28 22.65
CA CYS A 416 -18.09 17.70 21.44
C CYS A 416 -18.85 18.90 20.86
N ILE A 417 -18.17 20.02 20.68
CA ILE A 417 -18.76 21.26 20.17
C ILE A 417 -18.30 21.47 18.73
N PHE A 418 -19.26 21.59 17.84
CA PHE A 418 -19.06 21.96 16.44
C PHE A 418 -19.34 23.45 16.28
N LYS A 419 -18.43 24.17 15.63
CA LYS A 419 -18.60 25.58 15.27
C LYS A 419 -18.40 25.81 13.79
N SER A 420 -19.18 26.70 13.19
CA SER A 420 -19.02 27.19 11.84
C SER A 420 -19.01 28.72 11.84
N GLU A 421 -17.98 29.30 11.19
CA GLU A 421 -17.86 30.75 11.00
C GLU A 421 -18.36 31.19 9.60
N VAL A 422 -18.62 30.21 8.71
CA VAL A 422 -18.88 30.49 7.27
C VAL A 422 -20.32 30.23 6.87
N GLU A 423 -21.00 29.22 7.46
CA GLU A 423 -22.35 28.86 7.08
C GLU A 423 -23.13 28.19 8.21
N HIS A 424 -24.45 28.10 8.06
CA HIS A 424 -25.34 27.46 9.03
C HIS A 424 -25.29 25.93 8.89
N PHE A 425 -25.33 25.22 10.02
CA PHE A 425 -25.47 23.76 10.02
C PHE A 425 -26.89 23.34 9.58
N GLY A 426 -27.10 23.30 8.25
CA GLY A 426 -28.37 22.92 7.63
C GLY A 426 -28.53 21.43 7.38
N ALA A 427 -29.55 21.04 6.62
CA ALA A 427 -29.94 19.65 6.37
C ALA A 427 -28.87 18.76 5.70
N GLY A 428 -27.80 19.34 5.16
CA GLY A 428 -26.69 18.59 4.55
C GLY A 428 -25.57 18.21 5.49
N TYR A 429 -25.64 18.60 6.79
CA TYR A 429 -24.59 18.33 7.76
C TYR A 429 -24.93 17.14 8.65
N SER A 430 -23.94 16.26 8.85
CA SER A 430 -24.02 15.13 9.76
C SER A 430 -22.72 14.95 10.54
N TYR A 431 -22.74 14.16 11.60
CA TYR A 431 -21.58 13.83 12.39
C TYR A 431 -21.43 12.33 12.57
N GLN A 432 -20.19 11.91 12.82
CA GLN A 432 -19.83 10.55 13.25
C GLN A 432 -18.86 10.63 14.41
N LEU A 433 -19.09 9.82 15.43
CA LEU A 433 -18.19 9.60 16.54
C LEU A 433 -17.62 8.19 16.41
N ILE A 434 -16.30 8.07 16.37
CA ILE A 434 -15.60 6.83 16.05
C ILE A 434 -14.67 6.48 17.22
N ASP A 435 -14.65 5.23 17.64
CA ASP A 435 -13.74 4.73 18.67
C ASP A 435 -12.35 4.38 18.12
N VAL A 436 -11.43 3.97 18.98
CA VAL A 436 -10.05 3.56 18.65
C VAL A 436 -9.96 2.38 17.68
N LEU A 437 -11.02 1.59 17.55
CA LEU A 437 -11.09 0.45 16.64
C LEU A 437 -11.71 0.82 15.28
N GLY A 438 -11.97 2.12 15.05
CA GLY A 438 -12.61 2.60 13.83
C GLY A 438 -14.12 2.33 13.76
N ARG A 439 -14.77 1.95 14.86
CA ARG A 439 -16.22 1.68 14.88
C ARG A 439 -16.99 2.98 15.12
N ILE A 440 -18.02 3.22 14.31
CA ILE A 440 -18.94 4.33 14.57
C ILE A 440 -19.76 3.99 15.82
N VAL A 441 -19.52 4.73 16.89
CA VAL A 441 -20.21 4.55 18.18
C VAL A 441 -21.43 5.47 18.29
N GLN A 442 -21.42 6.59 17.55
CA GLN A 442 -22.56 7.48 17.44
C GLN A 442 -22.52 8.21 16.09
N SER A 443 -23.69 8.45 15.49
CA SER A 443 -23.81 9.27 14.28
C SER A 443 -25.20 9.89 14.18
N GLY A 444 -25.31 10.99 13.46
CA GLY A 444 -26.59 11.66 13.27
C GLY A 444 -26.49 12.93 12.43
N SER A 445 -27.65 13.59 12.28
CA SER A 445 -27.72 14.88 11.63
C SER A 445 -27.37 16.01 12.63
N MET A 446 -26.62 17.00 12.16
CA MET A 446 -26.33 18.20 12.95
C MET A 446 -27.60 18.95 13.38
N HIS A 447 -28.69 18.78 12.65
CA HIS A 447 -29.99 19.40 12.94
C HIS A 447 -30.63 18.82 14.25
N SER A 448 -30.25 17.60 14.62
CA SER A 448 -30.77 16.94 15.83
C SER A 448 -30.02 17.31 17.11
N LEU A 449 -28.93 18.07 17.01
CA LEU A 449 -28.14 18.49 18.16
C LEU A 449 -28.59 19.84 18.69
N ASP A 450 -28.43 20.03 19.99
CA ASP A 450 -28.72 21.29 20.66
C ASP A 450 -27.73 22.38 20.28
N GLY A 451 -28.18 23.63 20.20
CA GLY A 451 -27.33 24.77 19.93
C GLY A 451 -27.92 25.79 18.96
N THR A 452 -27.08 26.65 18.46
CA THR A 452 -27.42 27.68 17.47
C THR A 452 -27.12 27.20 16.04
N ASP A 453 -27.53 27.96 15.03
CA ASP A 453 -27.26 27.63 13.64
C ASP A 453 -25.76 27.52 13.31
N HIS A 454 -24.92 28.21 14.08
CA HIS A 454 -23.45 28.22 13.90
C HIS A 454 -22.69 27.39 14.92
N GLN A 455 -23.37 26.85 15.94
CA GLN A 455 -22.77 26.02 16.98
C GLN A 455 -23.72 24.90 17.38
N ARG A 456 -23.23 23.67 17.36
CA ARG A 456 -23.98 22.48 17.83
C ARG A 456 -23.15 21.74 18.87
N THR A 457 -23.81 21.16 19.83
CA THR A 457 -23.20 20.39 20.92
C THR A 457 -23.70 18.96 20.91
N LEU A 458 -22.75 18.03 20.88
CA LEU A 458 -22.96 16.60 20.94
C LEU A 458 -22.57 16.11 22.36
N PRO A 459 -23.49 15.64 23.18
CA PRO A 459 -23.13 14.99 24.44
C PRO A 459 -22.36 13.69 24.18
N ILE A 460 -21.25 13.51 24.90
CA ILE A 460 -20.46 12.27 24.87
C ILE A 460 -20.91 11.46 26.11
N THR A 461 -21.42 10.25 25.87
CA THR A 461 -21.87 9.39 26.96
C THR A 461 -20.71 8.78 27.74
N ASP A 462 -20.86 8.61 29.05
CA ASP A 462 -19.83 8.05 29.95
C ASP A 462 -19.41 6.61 29.68
N GLN A 463 -19.94 6.00 28.62
CA GLN A 463 -19.56 4.65 28.16
C GLN A 463 -18.39 4.61 27.20
N LEU A 464 -17.86 5.78 26.78
CA LEU A 464 -16.72 5.87 25.87
C LEU A 464 -15.46 6.11 26.69
N SER A 465 -14.60 5.09 26.76
CA SER A 465 -13.25 5.21 27.31
C SER A 465 -12.22 5.05 26.20
N GLY A 466 -11.18 5.86 26.19
CA GLY A 466 -10.12 5.84 25.20
C GLY A 466 -10.21 6.98 24.18
N TRP A 467 -9.44 6.91 23.12
CA TRP A 467 -9.47 7.92 22.05
C TRP A 467 -10.78 7.88 21.27
N VAL A 468 -11.39 9.03 21.11
CA VAL A 468 -12.61 9.22 20.33
C VAL A 468 -12.33 10.25 19.24
N THR A 469 -12.70 9.92 18.00
CA THR A 469 -12.60 10.82 16.86
C THR A 469 -13.99 11.30 16.47
N CYS A 470 -14.16 12.62 16.41
CA CYS A 470 -15.39 13.25 15.94
C CYS A 470 -15.18 13.78 14.52
N ILE A 471 -16.06 13.40 13.61
CA ILE A 471 -16.05 13.78 12.19
C ILE A 471 -17.29 14.60 11.89
N LEU A 472 -17.09 15.78 11.31
CA LEU A 472 -18.15 16.58 10.72
C LEU A 472 -18.19 16.36 9.20
N LEU A 473 -19.37 16.05 8.69
CA LEU A 473 -19.58 15.79 7.27
C LEU A 473 -20.58 16.80 6.68
N ARG A 474 -20.34 17.24 5.46
CA ARG A 474 -21.27 18.01 4.61
C ARG A 474 -21.50 17.24 3.32
N GLN A 475 -22.77 16.79 3.09
CA GLN A 475 -23.14 15.97 1.92
C GLN A 475 -22.21 14.74 1.75
N ASN A 476 -21.93 14.04 2.84
CA ASN A 476 -21.00 12.91 2.92
C ASN A 476 -19.50 13.20 2.66
N ARG A 477 -19.11 14.46 2.57
CA ARG A 477 -17.68 14.87 2.52
C ARG A 477 -17.25 15.32 3.89
N VAL A 478 -16.07 14.90 4.31
CA VAL A 478 -15.47 15.32 5.59
C VAL A 478 -15.06 16.79 5.48
N VAL A 479 -15.55 17.63 6.41
CA VAL A 479 -15.22 19.05 6.48
C VAL A 479 -14.44 19.43 7.73
N ALA A 480 -14.56 18.63 8.79
CA ALA A 480 -13.71 18.77 9.99
C ALA A 480 -13.57 17.43 10.71
N VAL A 481 -12.41 17.21 11.29
CA VAL A 481 -12.12 16.06 12.18
C VAL A 481 -11.36 16.56 13.39
N ASN A 482 -11.68 16.07 14.55
CA ASN A 482 -10.88 16.25 15.76
C ASN A 482 -10.96 14.99 16.63
N SER A 483 -9.90 14.70 17.36
CA SER A 483 -9.83 13.55 18.26
C SER A 483 -9.48 14.00 19.68
N HIS A 484 -10.03 13.30 20.65
CA HIS A 484 -9.83 13.58 22.05
C HIS A 484 -9.77 12.28 22.85
N TRP A 485 -8.99 12.30 23.93
CA TRP A 485 -8.99 11.21 24.91
C TRP A 485 -10.19 11.36 25.86
N ALA A 486 -11.17 10.48 25.73
CA ALA A 486 -12.28 10.36 26.68
C ALA A 486 -11.83 9.40 27.81
N GLY A 487 -11.07 9.90 28.77
CA GLY A 487 -10.68 9.17 29.97
C GLY A 487 -11.45 9.69 31.15
N LEU A 488 -12.01 8.78 31.96
CA LEU A 488 -12.52 9.05 33.28
C LEU A 488 -11.42 9.43 34.24
#